data_3ae11de94a42824969150377efe0d286
#
_entry.id   3ae11de94a42824969150377efe0d286
#
_cell.length_a   1.000
_cell.length_b   1.000
_cell.length_c   1.000
_cell.angle_alpha   90.00
_cell.angle_beta   90.00
_cell.angle_gamma   90.00
#
_symmetry.space_group_name_H-M   'P 1'
#
loop_
_entity.id
_entity.type
_entity.pdbx_description
1 polymer ?
#
loop_
_entity_poly.entity_id
_entity_poly.type
_entity_poly.pdbx_seq_one_letter_code
_entity_poly.pdbx_strand_id
1 'polypeptide(L)'
;LTKDFRVGLRGLKLRAVDDLTLEVPRGQVYGLLGPNGCGKSTTLKIILGLVTATAGEISILGQTYATAEARRRTGFLPEAPYFHKFLSGRELVRYCARLSGVAPTQLDQAVEEALTLTAMTEAAGRPIGTYSKGMLQRIGLAQAIVHDPELVILDEPTAGVDPVGSVAIGRMIQEMRSRGKTIVLCSHLLGQVEQVCDRVAIMDRGKLVLEGRVEEVLSRRDRHVITVESLTPAARAAAEAALAAHGAKVTSVTHPRRSLEDLFQELVKGSRDA
;
A
#
# COMPACT_ATOMS: atom_id res chain seq x y z
N LEU A 1 -17.50 -9.70 -9.03
CA LEU A 1 -17.30 -10.43 -7.78
C LEU A 1 -18.33 -10.04 -6.75
N THR A 2 -19.04 -11.00 -6.13
CA THR A 2 -20.04 -10.73 -5.10
C THR A 2 -19.79 -11.60 -3.87
N LYS A 3 -19.96 -11.01 -2.68
CA LYS A 3 -19.88 -11.74 -1.41
C LYS A 3 -21.01 -11.37 -0.46
N ASP A 4 -21.78 -12.37 -0.11
CA ASP A 4 -22.84 -12.31 0.89
C ASP A 4 -22.43 -13.13 2.13
N PHE A 5 -22.60 -12.57 3.32
CA PHE A 5 -22.49 -13.28 4.59
C PHE A 5 -23.88 -13.48 5.21
N ARG A 6 -24.02 -14.56 5.96
CA ARG A 6 -25.20 -14.75 6.83
C ARG A 6 -24.80 -14.37 8.26
N VAL A 7 -25.49 -13.41 8.83
CA VAL A 7 -25.15 -12.82 10.14
C VAL A 7 -26.31 -12.99 11.12
N GLY A 8 -25.97 -13.31 12.36
CA GLY A 8 -26.94 -13.47 13.45
C GLY A 8 -27.76 -14.76 13.36
N LEU A 9 -28.51 -15.06 14.44
CA LEU A 9 -29.35 -16.24 14.57
C LEU A 9 -30.49 -16.33 13.51
N ARG A 10 -30.90 -15.19 12.97
CA ARG A 10 -31.96 -15.10 11.93
C ARG A 10 -31.40 -15.24 10.50
N GLY A 11 -30.08 -15.42 10.34
CA GLY A 11 -29.45 -15.58 9.03
C GLY A 11 -29.59 -14.37 8.10
N LEU A 12 -29.60 -13.14 8.65
CA LEU A 12 -29.70 -11.91 7.87
C LEU A 12 -28.56 -11.87 6.85
N LYS A 13 -28.89 -11.54 5.59
CA LYS A 13 -27.94 -11.45 4.51
C LYS A 13 -27.22 -10.09 4.57
N LEU A 14 -25.91 -10.10 4.78
CA LEU A 14 -25.05 -8.93 4.70
C LEU A 14 -24.22 -9.02 3.44
N ARG A 15 -24.43 -8.12 2.47
CA ARG A 15 -23.64 -8.04 1.26
C ARG A 15 -22.41 -7.20 1.51
N ALA A 16 -21.26 -7.84 1.57
CA ALA A 16 -19.97 -7.20 1.84
C ALA A 16 -19.25 -6.76 0.57
N VAL A 17 -19.47 -7.45 -0.55
CA VAL A 17 -18.97 -7.09 -1.89
C VAL A 17 -20.12 -7.25 -2.87
N ASP A 18 -20.37 -6.26 -3.70
CA ASP A 18 -21.52 -6.18 -4.60
C ASP A 18 -21.09 -5.84 -6.01
N ASP A 19 -21.05 -6.85 -6.87
CA ASP A 19 -20.68 -6.79 -8.28
C ASP A 19 -19.37 -6.01 -8.57
N LEU A 20 -18.35 -6.28 -7.76
CA LEU A 20 -17.04 -5.65 -7.88
C LEU A 20 -16.27 -6.24 -9.05
N THR A 21 -15.89 -5.42 -10.01
CA THR A 21 -14.95 -5.77 -11.09
C THR A 21 -13.71 -4.91 -10.96
N LEU A 22 -12.54 -5.53 -10.87
CA LEU A 22 -11.23 -4.87 -10.76
C LEU A 22 -10.21 -5.58 -11.65
N GLU A 23 -9.33 -4.80 -12.26
CA GLU A 23 -8.17 -5.31 -12.99
C GLU A 23 -6.90 -4.66 -12.44
N VAL A 24 -5.99 -5.47 -11.92
CA VAL A 24 -4.70 -5.03 -11.39
C VAL A 24 -3.60 -5.32 -12.41
N PRO A 25 -3.03 -4.29 -13.07
CA PRO A 25 -1.95 -4.48 -14.03
C PRO A 25 -0.67 -4.98 -13.34
N ARG A 26 0.11 -5.81 -14.05
CA ARG A 26 1.39 -6.32 -13.53
C ARG A 26 2.41 -5.19 -13.35
N GLY A 27 3.27 -5.34 -12.34
CA GLY A 27 4.36 -4.41 -12.04
C GLY A 27 3.92 -3.05 -11.52
N GLN A 28 2.68 -2.90 -11.09
CA GLN A 28 2.13 -1.66 -10.55
C GLN A 28 1.76 -1.80 -9.07
N VAL A 29 1.72 -0.66 -8.38
CA VAL A 29 1.12 -0.54 -7.05
C VAL A 29 -0.33 -0.08 -7.22
N TYR A 30 -1.26 -0.94 -6.82
CA TYR A 30 -2.69 -0.71 -6.92
C TYR A 30 -3.30 -0.48 -5.54
N GLY A 31 -3.83 0.71 -5.30
CA GLY A 31 -4.47 1.09 -4.04
C GLY A 31 -5.96 0.74 -4.03
N LEU A 32 -6.40 -0.01 -3.03
CA LEU A 32 -7.81 -0.27 -2.77
C LEU A 32 -8.26 0.56 -1.57
N LEU A 33 -9.03 1.61 -1.83
CA LEU A 33 -9.41 2.64 -0.88
C LEU A 33 -10.88 2.56 -0.49
N GLY A 34 -11.22 3.13 0.64
CA GLY A 34 -12.60 3.30 1.09
C GLY A 34 -12.73 3.27 2.61
N PRO A 35 -13.88 3.66 3.15
CA PRO A 35 -14.14 3.66 4.58
C PRO A 35 -14.07 2.25 5.19
N ASN A 36 -13.99 2.18 6.51
CA ASN A 36 -14.02 0.90 7.22
C ASN A 36 -15.37 0.20 6.96
N GLY A 37 -15.30 -1.11 6.72
CA GLY A 37 -16.49 -1.92 6.43
C GLY A 37 -16.98 -1.84 4.97
N CYS A 38 -16.35 -1.09 4.07
CA CYS A 38 -16.78 -1.01 2.67
C CYS A 38 -16.47 -2.26 1.82
N GLY A 39 -15.80 -3.28 2.36
CA GLY A 39 -15.54 -4.54 1.66
C GLY A 39 -14.09 -4.81 1.27
N LYS A 40 -13.11 -3.89 1.50
CA LYS A 40 -11.69 -4.04 1.13
C LYS A 40 -11.08 -5.35 1.64
N SER A 41 -11.02 -5.53 2.96
CA SER A 41 -10.43 -6.75 3.55
C SER A 41 -11.21 -8.02 3.19
N THR A 42 -12.51 -7.92 2.90
CA THR A 42 -13.28 -9.05 2.36
C THR A 42 -12.81 -9.40 0.96
N THR A 43 -12.62 -8.41 0.09
CA THR A 43 -12.08 -8.59 -1.26
C THR A 43 -10.69 -9.22 -1.22
N LEU A 44 -9.77 -8.72 -0.36
CA LEU A 44 -8.45 -9.32 -0.19
C LEU A 44 -8.53 -10.77 0.28
N LYS A 45 -9.38 -11.07 1.29
CA LYS A 45 -9.55 -12.44 1.78
C LYS A 45 -10.09 -13.39 0.70
N ILE A 46 -10.90 -12.87 -0.22
CA ILE A 46 -11.39 -13.66 -1.35
C ILE A 46 -10.24 -13.88 -2.35
N ILE A 47 -9.45 -12.86 -2.69
CA ILE A 47 -8.27 -12.99 -3.56
C ILE A 47 -7.27 -14.01 -2.99
N LEU A 48 -7.05 -14.01 -1.68
CA LEU A 48 -6.17 -14.94 -0.98
C LEU A 48 -6.74 -16.37 -0.83
N GLY A 49 -8.00 -16.60 -1.21
CA GLY A 49 -8.67 -17.89 -1.01
C GLY A 49 -9.04 -18.22 0.42
N LEU A 50 -9.00 -17.23 1.32
CA LEU A 50 -9.41 -17.37 2.73
C LEU A 50 -10.92 -17.33 2.89
N VAL A 51 -11.63 -16.75 1.94
CA VAL A 51 -13.09 -16.65 1.90
C VAL A 51 -13.56 -16.95 0.48
N THR A 52 -14.55 -17.84 0.33
CA THR A 52 -15.14 -18.15 -0.97
C THR A 52 -16.10 -17.05 -1.41
N ALA A 53 -16.02 -16.62 -2.66
CA ALA A 53 -17.00 -15.70 -3.26
C ALA A 53 -18.39 -16.36 -3.32
N THR A 54 -19.44 -15.56 -3.26
CA THR A 54 -20.82 -16.03 -3.47
C THR A 54 -21.12 -16.15 -4.96
N ALA A 55 -20.56 -15.24 -5.78
CA ALA A 55 -20.67 -15.25 -7.24
C ALA A 55 -19.51 -14.47 -7.86
N GLY A 56 -19.26 -14.72 -9.14
CA GLY A 56 -18.19 -14.09 -9.92
C GLY A 56 -16.93 -14.95 -10.01
N GLU A 57 -15.98 -14.46 -10.79
CA GLU A 57 -14.73 -15.15 -11.11
C GLU A 57 -13.54 -14.32 -10.64
N ILE A 58 -12.43 -15.00 -10.34
CA ILE A 58 -11.16 -14.39 -9.96
C ILE A 58 -10.05 -15.08 -10.73
N SER A 59 -9.18 -14.28 -11.31
CA SER A 59 -7.94 -14.74 -11.90
C SER A 59 -6.76 -14.05 -11.22
N ILE A 60 -5.75 -14.80 -10.81
CA ILE A 60 -4.53 -14.29 -10.19
C ILE A 60 -3.34 -14.77 -11.00
N LEU A 61 -2.54 -13.83 -11.54
CA LEU A 61 -1.37 -14.13 -12.36
C LEU A 61 -1.70 -15.07 -13.55
N GLY A 62 -2.91 -14.95 -14.11
CA GLY A 62 -3.41 -15.78 -15.21
C GLY A 62 -3.91 -17.16 -14.80
N GLN A 63 -3.98 -17.43 -13.50
CA GLN A 63 -4.48 -18.69 -12.96
C GLN A 63 -5.85 -18.52 -12.32
N THR A 64 -6.70 -19.54 -12.43
CA THR A 64 -7.97 -19.58 -11.74
C THR A 64 -7.73 -19.50 -10.23
N TYR A 65 -8.59 -18.74 -9.57
CA TYR A 65 -8.63 -18.50 -8.14
C TYR A 65 -8.22 -19.68 -7.25
N ALA A 66 -7.44 -19.37 -6.21
CA ALA A 66 -7.08 -20.23 -5.07
C ALA A 66 -6.28 -21.51 -5.40
N THR A 67 -5.65 -21.62 -6.55
CA THR A 67 -4.72 -22.72 -6.78
C THR A 67 -3.50 -22.61 -5.83
N ALA A 68 -2.91 -23.76 -5.49
CA ALA A 68 -1.68 -23.78 -4.69
C ALA A 68 -0.55 -23.01 -5.38
N GLU A 69 -0.51 -23.03 -6.71
CA GLU A 69 0.44 -22.30 -7.54
C GLU A 69 0.27 -20.78 -7.38
N ALA A 70 -0.95 -20.24 -7.52
CA ALA A 70 -1.21 -18.82 -7.33
C ALA A 70 -0.81 -18.35 -5.92
N ARG A 71 -1.08 -19.15 -4.88
CA ARG A 71 -0.68 -18.84 -3.50
C ARG A 71 0.83 -18.82 -3.29
N ARG A 72 1.58 -19.74 -3.90
CA ARG A 72 3.05 -19.74 -3.83
C ARG A 72 3.68 -18.51 -4.45
N ARG A 73 3.01 -17.87 -5.39
CA ARG A 73 3.46 -16.64 -6.07
C ARG A 73 2.89 -15.37 -5.44
N THR A 74 2.22 -15.49 -4.29
CA THR A 74 1.56 -14.38 -3.60
C THR A 74 2.10 -14.24 -2.18
N GLY A 75 2.57 -13.04 -1.82
CA GLY A 75 2.90 -12.64 -0.46
C GLY A 75 1.75 -11.88 0.19
N PHE A 76 1.57 -12.02 1.51
CA PHE A 76 0.51 -11.34 2.24
C PHE A 76 0.98 -10.78 3.58
N LEU A 77 0.67 -9.51 3.81
CA LEU A 77 0.79 -8.83 5.09
C LEU A 77 -0.61 -8.44 5.57
N PRO A 78 -1.15 -9.04 6.63
CA PRO A 78 -2.42 -8.63 7.22
C PRO A 78 -2.26 -7.33 8.04
N GLU A 79 -3.38 -6.60 8.27
CA GLU A 79 -3.42 -5.37 9.08
C GLU A 79 -2.79 -5.54 10.46
N ALA A 80 -3.09 -6.65 11.14
CA ALA A 80 -2.56 -7.00 12.45
C ALA A 80 -1.83 -8.35 12.39
N PRO A 81 -0.55 -8.36 12.00
CA PRO A 81 0.20 -9.60 11.97
C PRO A 81 0.40 -10.15 13.38
N TYR A 82 0.05 -11.40 13.57
CA TYR A 82 0.24 -12.10 14.84
C TYR A 82 1.42 -13.05 14.74
N PHE A 83 2.45 -12.80 15.54
CA PHE A 83 3.66 -13.60 15.59
C PHE A 83 3.92 -14.16 16.99
N HIS A 84 4.56 -15.32 17.05
CA HIS A 84 5.03 -15.88 18.31
C HIS A 84 6.13 -15.00 18.91
N LYS A 85 5.86 -14.41 20.07
CA LYS A 85 6.70 -13.38 20.71
C LYS A 85 8.09 -13.88 21.13
N PHE A 86 8.26 -15.19 21.31
CA PHE A 86 9.54 -15.81 21.69
C PHE A 86 10.48 -16.06 20.51
N LEU A 87 9.97 -16.08 19.27
CA LEU A 87 10.83 -16.19 18.10
C LEU A 87 11.59 -14.90 17.85
N SER A 88 12.79 -15.01 17.34
CA SER A 88 13.49 -13.88 16.72
C SER A 88 12.90 -13.56 15.34
N GLY A 89 13.12 -12.34 14.86
CA GLY A 89 12.67 -11.96 13.52
C GLY A 89 13.28 -12.85 12.43
N ARG A 90 14.56 -13.21 12.57
CA ARG A 90 15.26 -14.11 11.64
C ARG A 90 14.65 -15.50 11.62
N GLU A 91 14.35 -16.07 12.78
CA GLU A 91 13.70 -17.39 12.88
C GLU A 91 12.31 -17.38 12.23
N LEU A 92 11.52 -16.31 12.45
CA LEU A 92 10.22 -16.15 11.79
C LEU A 92 10.35 -16.14 10.28
N VAL A 93 11.21 -15.25 9.73
CA VAL A 93 11.37 -15.11 8.26
C VAL A 93 11.88 -16.42 7.65
N ARG A 94 12.85 -17.07 8.30
CA ARG A 94 13.37 -18.39 7.88
C ARG A 94 12.29 -19.47 7.89
N TYR A 95 11.44 -19.49 8.91
CA TYR A 95 10.32 -20.42 9.02
C TYR A 95 9.33 -20.21 7.86
N CYS A 96 8.96 -18.97 7.58
CA CYS A 96 8.07 -18.63 6.48
C CYS A 96 8.67 -18.98 5.12
N ALA A 97 9.97 -18.74 4.91
CA ALA A 97 10.68 -19.12 3.69
C ALA A 97 10.59 -20.62 3.41
N ARG A 98 10.81 -21.45 4.47
CA ARG A 98 10.68 -22.92 4.34
C ARG A 98 9.26 -23.34 4.00
N LEU A 99 8.24 -22.76 4.67
CA LEU A 99 6.84 -23.04 4.39
C LEU A 99 6.43 -22.68 2.96
N SER A 100 7.00 -21.62 2.43
CA SER A 100 6.75 -21.14 1.06
C SER A 100 7.53 -21.92 0.00
N GLY A 101 8.37 -22.88 0.41
CA GLY A 101 9.09 -23.77 -0.50
C GLY A 101 10.42 -23.22 -1.03
N VAL A 102 11.02 -22.24 -0.37
CA VAL A 102 12.38 -21.77 -0.69
C VAL A 102 13.38 -22.92 -0.51
N ALA A 103 14.19 -23.15 -1.54
CA ALA A 103 15.15 -24.24 -1.54
C ALA A 103 16.17 -24.10 -0.39
N PRO A 104 16.59 -25.18 0.29
CA PRO A 104 17.54 -25.12 1.40
C PRO A 104 18.85 -24.38 1.05
N THR A 105 19.30 -24.49 -0.21
CA THR A 105 20.51 -23.83 -0.71
C THR A 105 20.37 -22.31 -0.87
N GLN A 106 19.15 -21.81 -0.99
CA GLN A 106 18.83 -20.38 -1.19
C GLN A 106 18.29 -19.73 0.09
N LEU A 107 18.04 -20.54 1.12
CA LEU A 107 17.29 -20.11 2.31
C LEU A 107 17.95 -18.94 3.04
N ASP A 108 19.24 -19.01 3.28
CA ASP A 108 19.98 -17.98 4.01
C ASP A 108 20.03 -16.68 3.22
N GLN A 109 20.29 -16.76 1.92
CA GLN A 109 20.30 -15.61 1.03
C GLN A 109 18.92 -14.93 0.98
N ALA A 110 17.85 -15.69 0.79
CA ALA A 110 16.49 -15.14 0.75
C ALA A 110 16.09 -14.44 2.05
N VAL A 111 16.48 -15.01 3.19
CA VAL A 111 16.23 -14.42 4.52
C VAL A 111 16.99 -13.10 4.66
N GLU A 112 18.28 -13.04 4.31
CA GLU A 112 19.07 -11.81 4.41
C GLU A 112 18.57 -10.72 3.47
N GLU A 113 18.21 -11.06 2.23
CA GLU A 113 17.63 -10.12 1.27
C GLU A 113 16.31 -9.52 1.78
N ALA A 114 15.42 -10.35 2.32
CA ALA A 114 14.15 -9.89 2.88
C ALA A 114 14.34 -8.99 4.11
N LEU A 115 15.26 -9.34 5.02
CA LEU A 115 15.60 -8.53 6.19
C LEU A 115 16.26 -7.21 5.81
N THR A 116 17.12 -7.21 4.79
CA THR A 116 17.78 -6.00 4.28
C THR A 116 16.77 -5.05 3.66
N LEU A 117 15.91 -5.55 2.76
CA LEU A 117 14.87 -4.75 2.11
C LEU A 117 13.95 -4.07 3.13
N THR A 118 13.67 -4.76 4.23
CA THR A 118 12.75 -4.26 5.27
C THR A 118 13.47 -3.52 6.41
N ALA A 119 14.79 -3.28 6.27
CA ALA A 119 15.63 -2.64 7.28
C ALA A 119 15.49 -3.30 8.67
N MET A 120 15.47 -4.64 8.70
CA MET A 120 15.34 -5.43 9.94
C MET A 120 16.59 -6.22 10.29
N THR A 121 17.67 -6.14 9.50
CA THR A 121 18.91 -6.94 9.68
C THR A 121 19.49 -6.81 11.09
N GLU A 122 19.64 -5.59 11.62
CA GLU A 122 20.22 -5.37 12.96
C GLU A 122 19.32 -5.89 14.10
N ALA A 123 18.01 -5.80 13.91
CA ALA A 123 17.04 -6.23 14.92
C ALA A 123 16.66 -7.70 14.80
N ALA A 124 17.05 -8.37 13.71
CA ALA A 124 16.59 -9.71 13.35
C ALA A 124 16.87 -10.79 14.39
N GLY A 125 17.95 -10.64 15.18
CA GLY A 125 18.31 -11.57 16.25
C GLY A 125 17.52 -11.39 17.57
N ARG A 126 16.77 -10.28 17.70
CA ARG A 126 16.01 -10.00 18.92
C ARG A 126 14.66 -10.71 18.92
N PRO A 127 14.12 -11.11 20.10
CA PRO A 127 12.77 -11.64 20.21
C PRO A 127 11.72 -10.66 19.70
N ILE A 128 10.77 -11.14 18.89
CA ILE A 128 9.67 -10.33 18.31
C ILE A 128 8.83 -9.64 19.38
N GLY A 129 8.73 -10.23 20.58
CA GLY A 129 8.04 -9.61 21.70
C GLY A 129 8.62 -8.26 22.17
N THR A 130 9.85 -7.92 21.70
CA THR A 130 10.52 -6.62 21.98
C THR A 130 10.37 -5.60 20.86
N TYR A 131 9.65 -5.95 19.79
CA TYR A 131 9.53 -5.09 18.63
C TYR A 131 8.49 -4.00 18.82
N SER A 132 8.79 -2.79 18.31
CA SER A 132 7.80 -1.74 18.15
C SER A 132 6.77 -2.13 17.07
N LYS A 133 5.64 -1.42 17.01
CA LYS A 133 4.61 -1.66 16.00
C LYS A 133 5.15 -1.52 14.57
N GLY A 134 5.99 -0.52 14.30
CA GLY A 134 6.65 -0.35 13.02
C GLY A 134 7.63 -1.49 12.70
N MET A 135 8.33 -2.04 13.69
CA MET A 135 9.17 -3.23 13.51
C MET A 135 8.34 -4.48 13.22
N LEU A 136 7.17 -4.64 13.87
CA LEU A 136 6.24 -5.73 13.58
C LEU A 136 5.71 -5.67 12.15
N GLN A 137 5.38 -4.49 11.64
CA GLN A 137 4.98 -4.32 10.25
C GLN A 137 6.12 -4.64 9.27
N ARG A 138 7.34 -4.15 9.55
CA ARG A 138 8.50 -4.43 8.71
C ARG A 138 8.89 -5.91 8.69
N ILE A 139 8.88 -6.61 9.82
CA ILE A 139 9.15 -8.05 9.85
C ILE A 139 8.02 -8.86 9.20
N GLY A 140 6.77 -8.37 9.30
CA GLY A 140 5.62 -8.91 8.58
C GLY A 140 5.76 -8.75 7.08
N LEU A 141 6.30 -7.62 6.62
CA LEU A 141 6.64 -7.43 5.21
C LEU A 141 7.75 -8.38 4.78
N ALA A 142 8.82 -8.54 5.59
CA ALA A 142 9.90 -9.48 5.29
C ALA A 142 9.38 -10.92 5.10
N GLN A 143 8.51 -11.41 5.99
CA GLN A 143 7.92 -12.73 5.86
C GLN A 143 7.02 -12.87 4.62
N ALA A 144 6.35 -11.77 4.21
CA ALA A 144 5.48 -11.78 3.03
C ALA A 144 6.27 -11.87 1.71
N ILE A 145 7.52 -11.39 1.69
CA ILE A 145 8.33 -11.29 0.46
C ILE A 145 9.48 -12.30 0.37
N VAL A 146 9.79 -13.03 1.43
CA VAL A 146 10.98 -13.90 1.53
C VAL A 146 11.06 -14.99 0.46
N HIS A 147 9.93 -15.40 -0.10
CA HIS A 147 9.86 -16.39 -1.18
C HIS A 147 9.79 -15.78 -2.58
N ASP A 148 10.14 -14.51 -2.70
CA ASP A 148 10.17 -13.73 -3.94
C ASP A 148 8.87 -13.73 -4.76
N PRO A 149 7.69 -13.45 -4.14
CA PRO A 149 6.40 -13.51 -4.82
C PRO A 149 6.30 -12.48 -5.98
N GLU A 150 5.45 -12.79 -6.98
CA GLU A 150 5.14 -11.84 -8.05
C GLU A 150 4.05 -10.84 -7.65
N LEU A 151 3.14 -11.26 -6.77
CA LEU A 151 2.06 -10.45 -6.21
C LEU A 151 2.26 -10.29 -4.70
N VAL A 152 2.23 -9.05 -4.21
CA VAL A 152 2.27 -8.74 -2.77
C VAL A 152 0.99 -8.03 -2.38
N ILE A 153 0.26 -8.57 -1.41
CA ILE A 153 -0.98 -8.00 -0.89
C ILE A 153 -0.71 -7.46 0.51
N LEU A 154 -0.98 -6.18 0.70
CA LEU A 154 -0.72 -5.44 1.93
C LEU A 154 -2.03 -4.87 2.48
N ASP A 155 -2.49 -5.35 3.63
CA ASP A 155 -3.67 -4.83 4.31
C ASP A 155 -3.24 -3.86 5.40
N GLU A 156 -3.46 -2.56 5.20
CA GLU A 156 -3.12 -1.46 6.11
C GLU A 156 -1.65 -1.51 6.63
N PRO A 157 -0.62 -1.58 5.76
CA PRO A 157 0.77 -1.87 6.16
C PRO A 157 1.38 -0.80 7.08
N THR A 158 0.78 0.37 7.18
CA THR A 158 1.26 1.49 8.00
C THR A 158 0.35 1.80 9.18
N ALA A 159 -0.67 0.96 9.43
CA ALA A 159 -1.60 1.17 10.54
C ALA A 159 -0.91 1.25 11.89
N GLY A 160 -1.00 2.44 12.53
CA GLY A 160 -0.39 2.73 13.85
C GLY A 160 1.14 2.70 13.87
N VAL A 161 1.76 2.92 12.73
CA VAL A 161 3.19 3.23 12.60
C VAL A 161 3.35 4.75 12.64
N ASP A 162 4.44 5.23 13.21
CA ASP A 162 4.76 6.66 13.23
C ASP A 162 5.03 7.21 11.80
N PRO A 163 5.01 8.52 11.59
CA PRO A 163 5.21 9.11 10.25
C PRO A 163 6.53 8.68 9.58
N VAL A 164 7.62 8.61 10.34
CA VAL A 164 8.94 8.19 9.79
C VAL A 164 8.94 6.74 9.35
N GLY A 165 8.37 5.87 10.16
CA GLY A 165 8.20 4.46 9.85
C GLY A 165 7.27 4.24 8.64
N SER A 166 6.22 5.05 8.53
CA SER A 166 5.29 5.02 7.41
C SER A 166 5.95 5.37 6.08
N VAL A 167 6.77 6.42 6.05
CA VAL A 167 7.59 6.79 4.88
C VAL A 167 8.57 5.67 4.51
N ALA A 168 9.21 5.07 5.53
CA ALA A 168 10.12 3.94 5.28
C ALA A 168 9.40 2.75 4.62
N ILE A 169 8.20 2.39 5.09
CA ILE A 169 7.37 1.33 4.46
C ILE A 169 6.99 1.72 3.03
N GLY A 170 6.63 2.98 2.78
CA GLY A 170 6.36 3.48 1.42
C GLY A 170 7.55 3.28 0.47
N ARG A 171 8.77 3.59 0.94
CA ARG A 171 10.00 3.34 0.15
C ARG A 171 10.24 1.86 -0.13
N MET A 172 9.97 0.97 0.84
CA MET A 172 10.06 -0.47 0.64
C MET A 172 9.06 -0.96 -0.43
N ILE A 173 7.84 -0.41 -0.45
CA ILE A 173 6.84 -0.72 -1.48
C ILE A 173 7.34 -0.27 -2.87
N GLN A 174 7.89 0.94 -2.98
CA GLN A 174 8.45 1.44 -4.25
C GLN A 174 9.65 0.61 -4.70
N GLU A 175 10.51 0.17 -3.80
CA GLU A 175 11.63 -0.72 -4.11
C GLU A 175 11.14 -2.09 -4.62
N MET A 176 10.11 -2.68 -4.02
CA MET A 176 9.51 -3.91 -4.54
C MET A 176 8.92 -3.71 -5.94
N ARG A 177 8.23 -2.57 -6.16
CA ARG A 177 7.71 -2.21 -7.48
C ARG A 177 8.84 -2.10 -8.52
N SER A 178 9.95 -1.43 -8.19
CA SER A 178 11.11 -1.27 -9.10
C SER A 178 11.73 -2.61 -9.50
N ARG A 179 11.59 -3.64 -8.65
CA ARG A 179 11.95 -5.03 -8.93
C ARG A 179 10.89 -5.80 -9.72
N GLY A 180 9.88 -5.12 -10.26
CA GLY A 180 8.83 -5.71 -11.09
C GLY A 180 7.70 -6.42 -10.34
N LYS A 181 7.61 -6.26 -9.01
CA LYS A 181 6.51 -6.86 -8.24
C LYS A 181 5.20 -6.12 -8.47
N THR A 182 4.10 -6.86 -8.50
CA THR A 182 2.74 -6.31 -8.46
C THR A 182 2.30 -6.19 -7.01
N ILE A 183 1.77 -5.03 -6.61
CA ILE A 183 1.41 -4.80 -5.22
C ILE A 183 -0.05 -4.33 -5.14
N VAL A 184 -0.85 -4.99 -4.31
CA VAL A 184 -2.20 -4.54 -3.95
C VAL A 184 -2.15 -4.03 -2.52
N LEU A 185 -2.44 -2.76 -2.34
CA LEU A 185 -2.38 -2.05 -1.08
C LEU A 185 -3.77 -1.62 -0.64
N CYS A 186 -4.28 -2.12 0.50
CA CYS A 186 -5.42 -1.52 1.18
C CYS A 186 -4.94 -0.47 2.18
N SER A 187 -5.48 0.73 2.10
CA SER A 187 -5.23 1.77 3.10
C SER A 187 -6.41 2.73 3.20
N HIS A 188 -6.55 3.36 4.36
CA HIS A 188 -7.43 4.50 4.60
C HIS A 188 -6.65 5.82 4.65
N LEU A 189 -5.31 5.78 4.59
CA LEU A 189 -4.42 6.96 4.62
C LEU A 189 -4.17 7.47 3.20
N LEU A 190 -5.03 8.39 2.75
CA LEU A 190 -5.05 8.89 1.37
C LEU A 190 -3.71 9.48 0.91
N GLY A 191 -3.03 10.27 1.77
CA GLY A 191 -1.74 10.88 1.42
C GLY A 191 -0.63 9.87 1.13
N GLN A 192 -0.63 8.71 1.78
CA GLN A 192 0.34 7.64 1.48
C GLN A 192 0.03 6.95 0.16
N VAL A 193 -1.26 6.68 -0.08
CA VAL A 193 -1.69 6.05 -1.33
C VAL A 193 -1.33 6.92 -2.53
N GLU A 194 -1.53 8.23 -2.41
CA GLU A 194 -1.14 9.21 -3.43
C GLU A 194 0.35 9.14 -3.78
N GLN A 195 1.22 8.95 -2.78
CA GLN A 195 2.68 8.89 -2.97
C GLN A 195 3.19 7.56 -3.50
N VAL A 196 2.46 6.46 -3.24
CA VAL A 196 2.98 5.10 -3.46
C VAL A 196 2.29 4.38 -4.61
N CYS A 197 1.00 4.67 -4.88
CA CYS A 197 0.21 3.93 -5.86
C CYS A 197 0.28 4.53 -7.27
N ASP A 198 0.26 3.67 -8.28
CA ASP A 198 0.09 4.04 -9.69
C ASP A 198 -1.37 4.21 -10.06
N ARG A 199 -2.20 3.33 -9.51
CA ARG A 199 -3.65 3.29 -9.74
C ARG A 199 -4.38 3.11 -8.42
N VAL A 200 -5.62 3.58 -8.38
CA VAL A 200 -6.50 3.43 -7.22
C VAL A 200 -7.89 3.00 -7.65
N ALA A 201 -8.52 2.20 -6.79
CA ALA A 201 -9.95 1.92 -6.79
C ALA A 201 -10.55 2.38 -5.47
N ILE A 202 -11.61 3.16 -5.53
CA ILE A 202 -12.35 3.63 -4.36
C ILE A 202 -13.62 2.80 -4.23
N MET A 203 -13.77 2.15 -3.08
CA MET A 203 -14.93 1.34 -2.73
C MET A 203 -15.81 2.05 -1.71
N ASP A 204 -17.12 1.96 -1.89
CA ASP A 204 -18.10 2.28 -0.87
C ASP A 204 -19.22 1.22 -0.85
N ARG A 205 -19.60 0.75 0.34
CA ARG A 205 -20.70 -0.23 0.56
C ARG A 205 -20.64 -1.45 -0.36
N GLY A 206 -19.43 -1.98 -0.54
CA GLY A 206 -19.18 -3.18 -1.36
C GLY A 206 -19.05 -2.94 -2.85
N LYS A 207 -19.23 -1.71 -3.34
CA LYS A 207 -19.20 -1.35 -4.76
C LYS A 207 -17.96 -0.54 -5.11
N LEU A 208 -17.54 -0.66 -6.37
CA LEU A 208 -16.57 0.25 -6.97
C LEU A 208 -17.25 1.58 -7.27
N VAL A 209 -16.71 2.67 -6.74
CA VAL A 209 -17.21 4.04 -6.97
C VAL A 209 -16.37 4.74 -8.05
N LEU A 210 -15.05 4.52 -8.01
CA LEU A 210 -14.13 5.17 -8.94
C LEU A 210 -12.88 4.30 -9.08
N GLU A 211 -12.34 4.25 -10.30
CA GLU A 211 -11.06 3.61 -10.60
C GLU A 211 -10.28 4.45 -11.63
N GLY A 212 -8.97 4.53 -11.47
CA GLY A 212 -8.11 5.24 -12.42
C GLY A 212 -6.66 5.32 -11.99
N ARG A 213 -5.83 5.94 -12.83
CA ARG A 213 -4.47 6.32 -12.43
C ARG A 213 -4.56 7.43 -11.39
N VAL A 214 -3.67 7.41 -10.38
CA VAL A 214 -3.67 8.42 -9.31
C VAL A 214 -3.60 9.82 -9.89
N GLU A 215 -2.69 10.05 -10.84
CA GLU A 215 -2.53 11.35 -11.52
C GLU A 215 -3.81 11.82 -12.22
N GLU A 216 -4.54 10.91 -12.87
CA GLU A 216 -5.78 11.22 -13.60
C GLU A 216 -6.93 11.53 -12.65
N VAL A 217 -7.05 10.72 -11.58
CA VAL A 217 -8.10 10.84 -10.55
C VAL A 217 -7.95 12.15 -9.77
N LEU A 218 -6.70 12.55 -9.48
CA LEU A 218 -6.41 13.76 -8.72
C LEU A 218 -6.32 15.03 -9.59
N SER A 219 -6.17 14.88 -10.92
CA SER A 219 -6.05 16.03 -11.80
C SER A 219 -7.37 16.80 -11.90
N ARG A 220 -7.33 18.07 -11.56
CA ARG A 220 -8.41 19.02 -11.86
C ARG A 220 -8.16 19.65 -13.23
N ARG A 221 -8.76 19.08 -14.27
CA ARG A 221 -8.59 19.55 -15.66
C ARG A 221 -9.05 21.00 -15.90
N ASP A 222 -9.84 21.53 -14.98
CA ASP A 222 -10.35 22.92 -15.00
C ASP A 222 -9.38 23.92 -14.33
N ARG A 223 -8.28 23.46 -13.76
CA ARG A 223 -7.31 24.29 -13.03
C ARG A 223 -5.88 23.98 -13.42
N HIS A 224 -5.08 25.02 -13.50
CA HIS A 224 -3.64 24.96 -13.71
C HIS A 224 -2.92 25.61 -12.54
N VAL A 225 -1.82 25.02 -12.11
CA VAL A 225 -0.90 25.57 -11.11
C VAL A 225 0.36 26.01 -11.84
N ILE A 226 0.70 27.29 -11.73
CA ILE A 226 1.93 27.86 -12.27
C ILE A 226 2.82 28.22 -11.08
N THR A 227 3.99 27.59 -11.00
CA THR A 227 4.99 27.90 -9.99
C THR A 227 6.00 28.89 -10.57
N VAL A 228 6.22 30.00 -9.88
CA VAL A 228 7.11 31.07 -10.32
C VAL A 228 8.07 31.40 -9.18
N GLU A 229 9.35 31.50 -9.49
CA GLU A 229 10.37 31.96 -8.55
C GLU A 229 10.61 33.47 -8.68
N SER A 230 10.96 34.15 -7.59
CA SER A 230 11.33 35.58 -7.55
C SER A 230 10.26 36.50 -8.14
N LEU A 231 8.99 36.25 -7.89
CA LEU A 231 7.86 37.03 -8.40
C LEU A 231 7.77 38.38 -7.70
N THR A 232 8.07 39.46 -8.45
CA THR A 232 7.87 40.84 -7.96
C THR A 232 6.40 41.26 -8.02
N PRO A 233 5.95 42.25 -7.21
CA PRO A 233 4.56 42.72 -7.30
C PRO A 233 4.16 43.25 -8.69
N ALA A 234 5.09 43.88 -9.41
CA ALA A 234 4.86 44.37 -10.77
C ALA A 234 4.72 43.20 -11.76
N ALA A 235 5.58 42.19 -11.70
CA ALA A 235 5.50 40.99 -12.54
C ALA A 235 4.23 40.18 -12.27
N ARG A 236 3.82 40.12 -11.01
CA ARG A 236 2.53 39.48 -10.65
C ARG A 236 1.35 40.18 -11.30
N ALA A 237 1.25 41.51 -11.19
CA ALA A 237 0.16 42.30 -11.78
C ALA A 237 0.11 42.13 -13.32
N ALA A 238 1.28 42.13 -13.97
CA ALA A 238 1.38 41.94 -15.41
C ALA A 238 0.92 40.52 -15.83
N ALA A 239 1.32 39.49 -15.09
CA ALA A 239 0.90 38.09 -15.36
C ALA A 239 -0.61 37.93 -15.14
N GLU A 240 -1.18 38.46 -14.06
CA GLU A 240 -2.63 38.40 -13.82
C GLU A 240 -3.43 39.10 -14.93
N ALA A 241 -2.96 40.28 -15.41
CA ALA A 241 -3.57 41.01 -16.50
C ALA A 241 -3.51 40.24 -17.84
N ALA A 242 -2.35 39.64 -18.14
CA ALA A 242 -2.18 38.82 -19.34
C ALA A 242 -3.11 37.60 -19.34
N LEU A 243 -3.22 36.90 -18.21
CA LEU A 243 -4.12 35.76 -18.05
C LEU A 243 -5.60 36.16 -18.24
N ALA A 244 -5.98 37.30 -17.63
CA ALA A 244 -7.34 37.81 -17.74
C ALA A 244 -7.70 38.21 -19.18
N ALA A 245 -6.77 38.79 -19.94
CA ALA A 245 -6.95 39.12 -21.36
C ALA A 245 -7.22 37.90 -22.24
N HIS A 246 -6.77 36.73 -21.84
CA HIS A 246 -7.01 35.46 -22.54
C HIS A 246 -8.12 34.61 -21.87
N GLY A 247 -8.98 35.21 -21.03
CA GLY A 247 -10.14 34.55 -20.44
C GLY A 247 -9.85 33.64 -19.25
N ALA A 248 -8.60 33.62 -18.76
CA ALA A 248 -8.24 32.85 -17.57
C ALA A 248 -8.46 33.70 -16.30
N LYS A 249 -8.93 33.05 -15.22
CA LYS A 249 -9.13 33.71 -13.92
C LYS A 249 -8.13 33.19 -12.91
N VAL A 250 -7.28 34.06 -12.38
CA VAL A 250 -6.43 33.75 -11.23
C VAL A 250 -7.30 33.61 -9.97
N THR A 251 -7.35 32.41 -9.40
CA THR A 251 -8.19 32.11 -8.23
C THR A 251 -7.42 32.23 -6.90
N SER A 252 -6.10 32.03 -6.94
CA SER A 252 -5.25 32.20 -5.76
C SER A 252 -3.80 32.46 -6.16
N VAL A 253 -3.12 33.23 -5.36
CA VAL A 253 -1.65 33.41 -5.41
C VAL A 253 -1.14 33.16 -4.01
N THR A 254 -0.43 32.07 -3.81
CA THR A 254 0.06 31.64 -2.50
C THR A 254 1.52 31.21 -2.61
N HIS A 255 2.24 31.31 -1.52
CA HIS A 255 3.56 30.69 -1.43
C HIS A 255 3.41 29.18 -1.28
N PRO A 256 4.28 28.38 -1.91
CA PRO A 256 4.32 26.94 -1.68
C PRO A 256 4.45 26.67 -0.17
N ARG A 257 3.58 25.83 0.36
CA ARG A 257 3.69 25.38 1.76
C ARG A 257 4.43 24.07 1.76
N ARG A 258 5.41 23.94 2.64
CA ARG A 258 5.99 22.65 2.99
C ARG A 258 4.95 21.85 3.76
N SER A 259 4.88 20.55 3.53
CA SER A 259 4.08 19.68 4.40
C SER A 259 4.74 19.60 5.79
N LEU A 260 3.94 19.35 6.83
CA LEU A 260 4.49 19.06 8.16
C LEU A 260 5.40 17.84 8.15
N GLU A 261 5.16 16.91 7.25
CA GLU A 261 5.93 15.69 7.02
C GLU A 261 7.33 16.03 6.48
N ASP A 262 7.43 16.92 5.48
CA ASP A 262 8.71 17.40 4.93
C ASP A 262 9.51 18.13 6.01
N LEU A 263 8.85 19.04 6.74
CA LEU A 263 9.49 19.78 7.82
C LEU A 263 9.99 18.83 8.93
N PHE A 264 9.19 17.86 9.32
CA PHE A 264 9.57 16.87 10.32
C PHE A 264 10.76 16.03 9.88
N GLN A 265 10.79 15.59 8.62
CA GLN A 265 11.92 14.85 8.07
C GLN A 265 13.21 15.67 8.03
N GLU A 266 13.15 16.95 7.66
CA GLU A 266 14.31 17.86 7.69
C GLU A 266 14.87 18.01 9.11
N LEU A 267 13.99 18.26 10.10
CA LEU A 267 14.41 18.43 11.49
C LEU A 267 15.02 17.16 12.10
N VAL A 268 14.47 15.99 11.79
CA VAL A 268 14.98 14.71 12.31
C VAL A 268 16.29 14.31 11.64
N LYS A 269 16.51 14.63 10.36
CA LYS A 269 17.79 14.41 9.69
C LYS A 269 18.88 15.36 10.23
N GLY A 270 18.58 16.65 10.41
CA GLY A 270 19.52 17.62 10.96
C GLY A 270 19.99 17.32 12.39
N SER A 271 19.22 16.56 13.17
CA SER A 271 19.60 16.12 14.52
C SER A 271 20.44 14.83 14.56
N ARG A 272 20.64 14.13 13.42
CA ARG A 272 21.49 12.93 13.32
C ARG A 272 22.89 13.22 12.78
N ASP A 273 23.06 14.38 12.16
CA ASP A 273 24.34 14.83 11.59
C ASP A 273 25.06 15.86 12.51
N ALA A 274 24.50 16.16 13.68
CA ALA A 274 25.08 16.98 14.75
C ALA A 274 25.39 16.10 15.99
#